data_bf2f036df98752a37fbe742a03bec63a
#
_entry.id   bf2f036df98752a37fbe742a03bec63a
#
_cell.length_a   1.000
_cell.length_b   1.000
_cell.length_c   1.000
_cell.angle_alpha   90.00
_cell.angle_beta   90.00
_cell.angle_gamma   90.00
#
_symmetry.space_group_name_H-M   'P 1'
#
loop_
_entity.id
_entity.type
_entity.pdbx_description
1 polymer ?
#
loop_
_entity_poly.entity_id
_entity_poly.type
_entity_poly.pdbx_seq_one_letter_code
_entity_poly.pdbx_strand_id
1 'polypeptide(L)' 'MKTPSLRAVGARLEEATALLPGEPADNAEAFDRYESVAIAILDSEHTDFPPGVLQEHLQTLMYKRQLELGLIPDPQEA' A
#
# COMPACT_ATOMS: atom_id res chain seq x y z
N MET A 1 24.11 5.21 8.49
CA MET A 1 22.91 5.78 7.84
C MET A 1 22.15 4.68 7.10
N LYS A 2 20.85 4.59 7.32
CA LYS A 2 20.05 3.59 6.64
C LYS A 2 19.69 4.01 5.23
N THR A 3 19.94 3.14 4.27
CA THR A 3 19.45 3.34 2.92
C THR A 3 17.96 2.99 2.89
N PRO A 4 17.09 3.85 2.34
CA PRO A 4 15.69 3.50 2.25
C PRO A 4 15.48 2.24 1.41
N SER A 5 14.54 1.40 1.84
CA SER A 5 14.26 0.12 1.21
C SER A 5 12.78 0.03 0.86
N LEU A 6 12.49 -0.33 -0.38
CA LEU A 6 11.11 -0.53 -0.82
C LEU A 6 10.47 -1.69 -0.06
N ARG A 7 11.24 -2.72 0.28
CA ARG A 7 10.73 -3.82 1.09
C ARG A 7 10.31 -3.33 2.47
N ALA A 8 11.11 -2.46 3.10
CA ALA A 8 10.78 -1.91 4.41
C ALA A 8 9.53 -1.04 4.35
N VAL A 9 9.33 -0.31 3.24
CA VAL A 9 8.13 0.48 3.05
C VAL A 9 6.90 -0.43 3.04
N GLY A 10 6.94 -1.53 2.31
CA GLY A 10 5.84 -2.48 2.26
C GLY A 10 5.51 -3.06 3.63
N ALA A 11 6.54 -3.41 4.40
CA ALA A 11 6.35 -3.94 5.75
C ALA A 11 5.70 -2.90 6.67
N ARG A 12 6.14 -1.65 6.59
CA ARG A 12 5.55 -0.57 7.40
C ARG A 12 4.12 -0.27 6.99
N LEU A 13 3.82 -0.36 5.70
CA LEU A 13 2.46 -0.16 5.20
C LEU A 13 1.51 -1.21 5.79
N GLU A 14 1.91 -2.48 5.78
CA GLU A 14 1.12 -3.55 6.37
C GLU A 14 0.91 -3.33 7.86
N GLU A 15 1.98 -3.03 8.59
CA GLU A 15 1.92 -2.83 10.02
C GLU A 15 1.05 -1.64 10.39
N ALA A 16 1.25 -0.51 9.72
CA ALA A 16 0.48 0.71 10.03
C ALA A 16 -1.00 0.51 9.74
N THR A 17 -1.34 -0.19 8.66
CA THR A 17 -2.72 -0.49 8.32
C THR A 17 -3.36 -1.37 9.40
N ALA A 18 -2.62 -2.37 9.87
CA ALA A 18 -3.11 -3.28 10.90
C ALA A 18 -3.34 -2.59 12.25
N LEU A 19 -2.61 -1.50 12.51
CA LEU A 19 -2.73 -0.76 13.76
C LEU A 19 -3.85 0.27 13.77
N LEU A 20 -4.50 0.51 12.64
CA LEU A 20 -5.62 1.46 12.59
C LEU A 20 -6.75 0.97 13.49
N PRO A 21 -7.42 1.89 14.23
CA PRO A 21 -8.48 1.50 15.14
C PRO A 21 -9.72 1.01 14.40
N GLY A 22 -10.42 0.07 15.02
CA GLY A 22 -11.64 -0.50 14.46
C GLY A 22 -11.36 -1.50 13.35
N GLU A 23 -12.43 -2.17 12.91
CA GLU A 23 -12.34 -3.13 11.82
C GLU A 23 -13.05 -2.57 10.60
N PRO A 24 -12.54 -2.85 9.38
CA PRO A 24 -13.24 -2.40 8.18
C PRO A 24 -14.59 -3.12 8.05
N ALA A 25 -15.58 -2.38 7.59
CA ALA A 25 -16.94 -2.93 7.43
C ALA A 25 -17.00 -3.93 6.26
N ASP A 26 -16.16 -3.73 5.25
CA ASP A 26 -16.12 -4.60 4.08
C ASP A 26 -14.74 -4.49 3.41
N ASN A 27 -14.57 -5.20 2.30
CA ASN A 27 -13.28 -5.20 1.60
C ASN A 27 -12.95 -3.85 0.97
N ALA A 28 -13.95 -3.10 0.53
CA ALA A 28 -13.72 -1.77 -0.01
C ALA A 28 -13.14 -0.84 1.06
N GLU A 29 -13.68 -0.89 2.27
CA GLU A 29 -13.17 -0.08 3.37
C GLU A 29 -11.78 -0.55 3.79
N ALA A 30 -11.53 -1.86 3.77
CA ALA A 30 -10.21 -2.38 4.06
C ALA A 30 -9.18 -1.83 3.08
N PHE A 31 -9.52 -1.76 1.80
CA PHE A 31 -8.64 -1.18 0.80
C PHE A 31 -8.45 0.33 1.02
N ASP A 32 -9.52 1.06 1.36
CA ASP A 32 -9.43 2.48 1.63
C ASP A 32 -8.44 2.78 2.75
N ARG A 33 -8.44 1.96 3.80
CA ARG A 33 -7.49 2.13 4.89
C ARG A 33 -6.06 1.91 4.43
N TYR A 34 -5.83 0.87 3.65
CA TYR A 34 -4.53 0.55 3.09
C TYR A 34 -4.04 1.69 2.19
N GLU A 35 -4.90 2.18 1.31
CA GLU A 35 -4.58 3.29 0.42
C GLU A 35 -4.25 4.56 1.19
N SER A 36 -5.00 4.87 2.23
CA SER A 36 -4.74 6.06 3.05
C SER A 36 -3.34 6.04 3.66
N VAL A 37 -2.93 4.89 4.17
CA VAL A 37 -1.59 4.74 4.74
C VAL A 37 -0.54 4.84 3.64
N ALA A 38 -0.80 4.22 2.48
CA ALA A 38 0.14 4.28 1.35
C ALA A 38 0.35 5.73 0.89
N ILE A 39 -0.73 6.51 0.80
CA ILE A 39 -0.65 7.92 0.42
C ILE A 39 0.16 8.71 1.44
N ALA A 40 -0.06 8.46 2.73
CA ALA A 40 0.68 9.14 3.78
C ALA A 40 2.18 8.84 3.70
N ILE A 41 2.53 7.58 3.43
CA ILE A 41 3.93 7.19 3.27
C ILE A 41 4.54 7.87 2.06
N LEU A 42 3.82 7.88 0.93
CA LEU A 42 4.30 8.52 -0.28
C LEU A 42 4.55 10.01 -0.04
N ASP A 43 3.61 10.67 0.60
CA ASP A 43 3.72 12.10 0.86
C ASP A 43 4.93 12.44 1.74
N SER A 44 5.21 11.62 2.73
CA SER A 44 6.30 11.90 3.68
C SER A 44 7.67 11.38 3.22
N GLU A 45 7.72 10.35 2.36
CA GLU A 45 8.96 9.67 2.05
C GLU A 45 9.37 9.67 0.58
N HIS A 46 8.58 10.28 -0.29
CA HIS A 46 8.90 10.24 -1.73
C HIS A 46 10.26 10.86 -2.06
N THR A 47 10.73 11.82 -1.26
CA THR A 47 12.03 12.46 -1.48
C THR A 47 13.21 11.57 -1.08
N ASP A 48 12.95 10.49 -0.34
CA ASP A 48 13.99 9.54 0.06
C ASP A 48 14.33 8.55 -1.05
N PHE A 49 13.58 8.57 -2.14
CA PHE A 49 13.75 7.66 -3.27
C PHE A 49 13.92 8.46 -4.57
N PRO A 50 14.50 7.86 -5.62
CA PRO A 50 14.52 8.50 -6.91
C PRO A 50 13.10 8.84 -7.40
N PRO A 51 12.95 9.88 -8.22
CA PRO A 51 11.60 10.30 -8.67
C PRO A 51 10.80 9.15 -9.26
N GLY A 52 9.57 8.98 -8.79
CA GLY A 52 8.64 7.98 -9.28
C GLY A 52 8.82 6.58 -8.75
N VAL A 53 9.95 6.28 -8.10
CA VAL A 53 10.23 4.91 -7.64
C VAL A 53 9.27 4.49 -6.54
N LEU A 54 9.10 5.32 -5.52
CA LEU A 54 8.21 4.98 -4.41
C LEU A 54 6.75 4.92 -4.88
N GLN A 55 6.34 5.88 -5.70
CA GLN A 55 4.98 5.90 -6.22
C GLN A 55 4.65 4.63 -6.99
N GLU A 56 5.54 4.23 -7.89
CA GLU A 56 5.34 3.02 -8.67
C GLU A 56 5.26 1.77 -7.78
N HIS A 57 6.14 1.69 -6.79
CA HIS A 57 6.13 0.56 -5.86
C HIS A 57 4.82 0.49 -5.07
N LEU A 58 4.34 1.62 -4.56
CA LEU A 58 3.09 1.67 -3.82
C LEU A 58 1.90 1.35 -4.71
N GLN A 59 1.90 1.80 -5.96
CA GLN A 59 0.85 1.46 -6.91
C GLN A 59 0.78 -0.06 -7.14
N THR A 60 1.93 -0.70 -7.24
CA THR A 60 1.99 -2.16 -7.38
C THR A 60 1.42 -2.86 -6.15
N LEU A 61 1.78 -2.38 -4.95
CA LEU A 61 1.25 -2.96 -3.72
C LEU A 61 -0.25 -2.78 -3.62
N MET A 62 -0.77 -1.60 -3.99
CA MET A 62 -2.20 -1.34 -3.97
C MET A 62 -2.95 -2.22 -4.97
N TYR A 63 -2.38 -2.43 -6.15
CA TYR A 63 -2.98 -3.32 -7.14
C TYR A 63 -3.08 -4.74 -6.60
N LYS A 64 -2.01 -5.25 -6.00
CA LYS A 64 -2.01 -6.58 -5.42
C LYS A 64 -3.04 -6.71 -4.30
N ARG A 65 -3.18 -5.67 -3.48
CA ARG A 65 -4.17 -5.68 -2.40
C ARG A 65 -5.59 -5.73 -2.95
N GLN A 66 -5.86 -4.99 -4.02
CA GLN A 66 -7.18 -5.05 -4.67
C GLN A 66 -7.50 -6.45 -5.16
N LEU A 67 -6.50 -7.15 -5.73
CA LEU A 67 -6.68 -8.53 -6.14
C LEU A 67 -6.97 -9.44 -4.96
N GLU A 68 -6.22 -9.29 -3.87
CA GLU A 68 -6.39 -10.09 -2.66
C GLU A 68 -7.77 -9.91 -2.04
N LEU A 69 -8.30 -8.69 -2.10
CA LEU A 69 -9.60 -8.37 -1.52
C LEU A 69 -10.76 -8.66 -2.48
N GLY A 70 -10.46 -9.06 -3.71
CA GLY A 70 -11.50 -9.36 -4.68
C GLY A 70 -12.20 -8.14 -5.24
N LEU A 71 -11.58 -6.95 -5.15
CA LEU A 71 -12.18 -5.71 -5.64
C LEU A 71 -12.05 -5.53 -7.15
N ILE A 72 -11.09 -6.22 -7.76
CA ILE A 72 -10.90 -6.22 -9.21
C ILE A 72 -10.71 -7.66 -9.67
N PRO A 73 -11.06 -7.97 -10.92
CA PRO A 73 -10.89 -9.33 -11.43
C PRO A 73 -9.41 -9.71 -11.55
N ASP A 74 -9.12 -10.97 -11.27
CA ASP A 74 -7.79 -11.52 -11.47
C ASP A 74 -7.53 -11.58 -12.98
N PRO A 75 -6.46 -10.96 -13.50
CA PRO A 75 -6.18 -11.00 -14.93
C PRO A 75 -5.97 -12.40 -15.48
N GLN A 76 -5.65 -13.36 -14.63
CA GLN A 76 -5.46 -14.74 -15.07
C GLN A 76 -6.78 -15.52 -15.22
N GLU A 77 -7.87 -14.96 -14.74
CA GLU A 77 -9.18 -15.56 -14.85
C GLU A 77 -9.96 -15.10 -16.08
N ALA A 78 -9.41 -14.16 -16.80
CA ALA A 78 -10.08 -13.59 -17.96
C ALA A 78 -10.16 -14.59 -19.12
#